data_8dcca71eb8b8701ba69d4b46ccccd0f9
#
_entry.id   8dcca71eb8b8701ba69d4b46ccccd0f9
#
_cell.length_a   1.000
_cell.length_b   1.000
_cell.length_c   1.000
_cell.angle_alpha   90.00
_cell.angle_beta   90.00
_cell.angle_gamma   90.00
#
_symmetry.space_group_name_H-M   'P 1'
#
loop_
_entity.id
_entity.type
_entity.pdbx_description
1 polymer ?
#
loop_
_entity_poly.entity_id
_entity_poly.type
_entity_poly.pdbx_seq_one_letter_code
_entity_poly.pdbx_strand_id
1 'polypeptide(L)'
;MRRVEPIAMLKTMLLRDCAVLFFIVLIALCAWAGPDTERGIMVRPGVIYLSPDTSSAKISDIGLGREVAVIERTPGWMHVVGTVDVVQGAEFDAEAEDRNVTGWILDKGVITKNTPDGEKIVYGAALDSESEAMKRGGRRGAAQDAMRLYARVSEYFPQSPLAPEALYRAADIRWQLDAADQATRPSAKLQDPSLRVPIDESYMKQVIKKYPGTKWADLAAYHFISNKLCGDWQAEAKCPEKEAEVYLKYANEHPKSQKTAEALYNAAWRYSALVVIYKTALQDKKASDSAARSIEVAKRLISQFPDDTDWADRAQRLIYMVQNNIPTWGNARE
;
A
#
# COMPACT_ATOMS: atom_id res chain seq x y z
N MET A 1 -16.74 -21.05 74.79
CA MET A 1 -15.38 -20.92 74.25
C MET A 1 -15.39 -21.40 72.78
N ARG A 2 -15.43 -20.47 71.78
CA ARG A 2 -15.33 -20.82 70.38
C ARG A 2 -13.84 -20.82 70.00
N ARG A 3 -13.31 -21.97 69.59
CA ARG A 3 -11.96 -22.06 68.96
C ARG A 3 -12.02 -21.40 67.58
N VAL A 4 -11.27 -20.36 67.42
CA VAL A 4 -11.06 -19.72 66.08
C VAL A 4 -10.03 -20.58 65.38
N GLU A 5 -10.38 -21.09 64.18
CA GLU A 5 -9.50 -21.95 63.39
C GLU A 5 -8.31 -21.16 62.80
N PRO A 6 -7.08 -21.65 63.02
CA PRO A 6 -5.88 -20.94 62.53
C PRO A 6 -5.74 -20.93 60.96
N ILE A 7 -6.53 -21.72 60.24
CA ILE A 7 -6.47 -21.88 58.77
C ILE A 7 -7.02 -20.65 58.03
N ALA A 8 -7.98 -19.91 58.60
CA ALA A 8 -8.56 -18.73 57.97
C ALA A 8 -7.60 -17.53 57.97
N MET A 9 -6.77 -17.38 59.00
CA MET A 9 -5.76 -16.30 59.09
C MET A 9 -4.60 -16.51 58.12
N LEU A 10 -4.21 -17.75 57.86
CA LEU A 10 -3.10 -18.06 56.97
C LEU A 10 -3.48 -17.79 55.49
N LYS A 11 -4.73 -18.05 55.09
CA LYS A 11 -5.23 -17.76 53.74
C LYS A 11 -5.34 -16.26 53.44
N THR A 12 -5.73 -15.45 54.42
CA THR A 12 -5.81 -13.99 54.25
C THR A 12 -4.44 -13.31 54.19
N MET A 13 -3.43 -13.83 54.90
CA MET A 13 -2.05 -13.35 54.79
C MET A 13 -1.44 -13.71 53.44
N LEU A 14 -1.58 -14.92 52.93
CA LEU A 14 -1.07 -15.34 51.60
C LEU A 14 -1.70 -14.56 50.47
N LEU A 15 -3.01 -14.27 50.51
CA LEU A 15 -3.68 -13.46 49.49
C LEU A 15 -3.22 -11.98 49.48
N ARG A 16 -2.90 -11.44 50.67
CA ARG A 16 -2.40 -10.07 50.81
C ARG A 16 -0.97 -9.91 50.28
N ASP A 17 -0.12 -10.90 50.55
CA ASP A 17 1.27 -10.91 50.09
C ASP A 17 1.37 -11.17 48.57
N CYS A 18 0.50 -12.02 48.00
CA CYS A 18 0.39 -12.18 46.54
C CYS A 18 -0.12 -10.91 45.85
N ALA A 19 -1.08 -10.18 46.42
CA ALA A 19 -1.57 -8.93 45.86
C ALA A 19 -0.52 -7.83 45.87
N VAL A 20 0.29 -7.73 46.94
CA VAL A 20 1.39 -6.76 47.05
C VAL A 20 2.52 -7.10 46.06
N LEU A 21 2.88 -8.38 45.90
CA LEU A 21 3.85 -8.83 44.91
C LEU A 21 3.37 -8.56 43.48
N PHE A 22 2.08 -8.79 43.19
CA PHE A 22 1.50 -8.50 41.89
C PHE A 22 1.52 -6.99 41.55
N PHE A 23 1.25 -6.16 42.57
CA PHE A 23 1.32 -4.69 42.42
C PHE A 23 2.74 -4.18 42.23
N ILE A 24 3.74 -4.75 42.91
CA ILE A 24 5.16 -4.42 42.77
C ILE A 24 5.67 -4.84 41.37
N VAL A 25 5.26 -6.02 40.86
CA VAL A 25 5.60 -6.49 39.52
C VAL A 25 4.95 -5.61 38.43
N LEU A 26 3.71 -5.14 38.64
CA LEU A 26 3.05 -4.21 37.71
C LEU A 26 3.75 -2.85 37.66
N ILE A 27 4.22 -2.32 38.80
CA ILE A 27 4.97 -1.07 38.90
C ILE A 27 6.36 -1.21 38.26
N ALA A 28 7.01 -2.35 38.40
CA ALA A 28 8.31 -2.63 37.80
C ALA A 28 8.23 -2.78 36.27
N LEU A 29 7.12 -3.29 35.74
CA LEU A 29 6.88 -3.36 34.29
C LEU A 29 6.62 -1.98 33.66
N CYS A 30 6.05 -1.02 34.39
CA CYS A 30 5.88 0.37 33.92
C CYS A 30 7.18 1.18 33.95
N ALA A 31 8.20 0.78 34.72
CA ALA A 31 9.46 1.51 34.86
C ALA A 31 10.49 1.21 33.75
N TRP A 32 10.19 0.28 32.84
CA TRP A 32 11.09 -0.09 31.73
C TRP A 32 10.72 0.57 30.39
N ALA A 33 9.74 1.47 30.36
CA ALA A 33 9.61 2.39 29.24
C ALA A 33 10.75 3.42 29.39
N GLY A 34 11.89 3.16 28.73
CA GLY A 34 12.93 4.17 28.55
C GLY A 34 12.34 5.45 27.98
N PRO A 35 12.99 6.62 28.15
CA PRO A 35 12.47 7.87 27.60
C PRO A 35 12.19 7.68 26.12
N ASP A 36 10.94 7.97 25.73
CA ASP A 36 10.48 7.84 24.35
C ASP A 36 11.34 8.85 23.52
N THR A 37 12.35 8.33 22.82
CA THR A 37 13.29 9.17 22.08
C THR A 37 12.48 9.95 21.05
N GLU A 38 12.51 11.28 21.14
CA GLU A 38 11.80 12.12 20.19
C GLU A 38 12.27 11.80 18.78
N ARG A 39 11.34 11.51 17.89
CA ARG A 39 11.62 11.19 16.49
C ARG A 39 11.06 12.27 15.58
N GLY A 40 11.78 12.58 14.51
CA GLY A 40 11.37 13.55 13.51
C GLY A 40 11.52 13.05 12.08
N ILE A 41 10.85 13.72 11.18
CA ILE A 41 10.79 13.41 9.75
C ILE A 41 11.36 14.59 8.97
N MET A 42 12.28 14.34 8.05
CA MET A 42 12.80 15.35 7.14
C MET A 42 11.77 15.65 6.04
N VAL A 43 11.24 16.88 6.00
CA VAL A 43 10.33 17.34 4.92
C VAL A 43 11.05 18.19 3.86
N ARG A 44 12.35 18.34 4.00
CA ARG A 44 13.28 18.94 3.03
C ARG A 44 14.65 18.26 3.15
N PRO A 45 15.45 18.25 2.09
CA PRO A 45 16.83 17.80 2.20
C PRO A 45 17.60 18.63 3.22
N GLY A 46 18.47 17.98 3.97
CA GLY A 46 19.31 18.62 4.99
C GLY A 46 20.74 18.11 4.93
N VAL A 47 21.57 18.71 5.78
CA VAL A 47 22.98 18.32 5.98
C VAL A 47 23.18 18.00 7.45
N ILE A 48 23.88 16.92 7.73
CA ILE A 48 24.35 16.55 9.07
C ILE A 48 25.77 17.10 9.24
N TYR A 49 25.99 17.93 10.26
CA TYR A 49 27.25 18.60 10.59
C TYR A 49 27.87 18.01 11.85
N LEU A 50 29.20 18.20 12.00
CA LEU A 50 29.93 17.73 13.16
C LEU A 50 29.58 18.55 14.44
N SER A 51 29.28 19.83 14.29
CA SER A 51 28.89 20.75 15.39
C SER A 51 27.73 21.66 14.92
N PRO A 52 27.00 22.34 15.83
CA PRO A 52 25.86 23.20 15.51
C PRO A 52 26.27 24.52 14.85
N ASP A 53 26.99 24.43 13.74
CA ASP A 53 27.47 25.52 12.93
C ASP A 53 27.58 25.10 11.47
N THR A 54 27.02 25.89 10.54
CA THR A 54 27.07 25.62 9.10
C THR A 54 28.47 25.71 8.49
N SER A 55 29.43 26.32 9.17
CA SER A 55 30.85 26.31 8.81
C SER A 55 31.60 25.05 9.26
N SER A 56 30.97 24.23 10.11
CA SER A 56 31.53 22.98 10.60
C SER A 56 31.62 21.91 9.48
N ALA A 57 32.44 20.90 9.72
CA ALA A 57 32.59 19.81 8.79
C ALA A 57 31.26 19.11 8.52
N LYS A 58 30.92 18.96 7.23
CA LYS A 58 29.79 18.19 6.76
C LYS A 58 30.10 16.69 6.91
N ILE A 59 29.20 15.95 7.57
CA ILE A 59 29.31 14.50 7.75
C ILE A 59 28.58 13.76 6.64
N SER A 60 27.30 14.15 6.38
CA SER A 60 26.44 13.50 5.36
C SER A 60 25.31 14.42 4.93
N ASP A 61 24.70 14.10 3.77
CA ASP A 61 23.39 14.61 3.40
C ASP A 61 22.31 13.71 3.99
N ILE A 62 21.14 14.28 4.28
CA ILE A 62 19.94 13.54 4.68
C ILE A 62 18.76 13.93 3.78
N GLY A 63 18.11 12.93 3.21
CA GLY A 63 17.06 13.11 2.22
C GLY A 63 15.64 13.30 2.80
N LEU A 64 14.69 13.57 1.91
CA LEU A 64 13.26 13.67 2.20
C LEU A 64 12.71 12.36 2.77
N GLY A 65 11.78 12.46 3.72
CA GLY A 65 11.13 11.32 4.36
C GLY A 65 12.03 10.47 5.26
N ARG A 66 13.33 10.84 5.37
CA ARG A 66 14.25 10.17 6.28
C ARG A 66 13.94 10.55 7.72
N GLU A 67 14.16 9.60 8.61
CA GLU A 67 13.86 9.73 10.02
C GLU A 67 15.10 10.14 10.80
N VAL A 68 14.87 10.93 11.83
CA VAL A 68 15.90 11.33 12.80
C VAL A 68 15.42 11.05 14.21
N ALA A 69 16.29 10.49 15.05
CA ALA A 69 16.10 10.38 16.48
C ALA A 69 16.82 11.56 17.16
N VAL A 70 16.08 12.38 17.89
CA VAL A 70 16.60 13.59 18.53
C VAL A 70 17.27 13.23 19.84
N ILE A 71 18.57 13.55 19.98
CA ILE A 71 19.36 13.35 21.20
C ILE A 71 19.24 14.59 22.10
N GLU A 72 19.43 15.77 21.51
CA GLU A 72 19.35 17.05 22.23
C GLU A 72 19.00 18.20 21.28
N ARG A 73 18.62 19.36 21.85
CA ARG A 73 18.26 20.56 21.11
C ARG A 73 19.03 21.77 21.60
N THR A 74 19.46 22.60 20.67
CA THR A 74 19.99 23.97 20.94
C THR A 74 19.24 24.95 20.02
N PRO A 75 19.32 26.26 20.27
CA PRO A 75 18.62 27.23 19.42
C PRO A 75 18.95 27.08 17.95
N GLY A 76 17.93 26.69 17.14
CA GLY A 76 18.05 26.50 15.69
C GLY A 76 18.65 25.16 15.24
N TRP A 77 19.07 24.28 16.18
CA TRP A 77 19.75 23.02 15.88
C TRP A 77 19.23 21.84 16.68
N MET A 78 19.34 20.65 16.09
CA MET A 78 19.08 19.37 16.73
C MET A 78 20.30 18.46 16.59
N HIS A 79 20.77 17.87 17.68
CA HIS A 79 21.70 16.75 17.64
C HIS A 79 20.90 15.48 17.44
N VAL A 80 21.19 14.72 16.39
CA VAL A 80 20.36 13.61 15.96
C VAL A 80 21.18 12.38 15.57
N VAL A 81 20.53 11.22 15.63
CA VAL A 81 20.91 10.05 14.82
C VAL A 81 19.98 10.03 13.63
N GLY A 82 20.50 10.21 12.43
CA GLY A 82 19.75 10.20 11.17
C GLY A 82 20.07 8.99 10.33
N THR A 83 19.07 8.43 9.67
CA THR A 83 19.23 7.37 8.67
C THR A 83 19.49 8.01 7.31
N VAL A 84 20.63 7.71 6.71
CA VAL A 84 21.06 8.28 5.43
C VAL A 84 21.24 7.20 4.37
N ASP A 85 21.01 7.57 3.10
CA ASP A 85 21.28 6.68 1.97
C ASP A 85 22.79 6.52 1.79
N VAL A 86 23.28 5.31 1.61
CA VAL A 86 24.67 5.09 1.19
C VAL A 86 24.73 5.33 -0.31
N VAL A 87 25.05 6.57 -0.70
CA VAL A 87 25.33 6.89 -2.10
C VAL A 87 26.78 6.53 -2.40
N GLN A 88 27.01 5.38 -2.98
CA GLN A 88 28.24 5.15 -3.76
C GLN A 88 27.83 4.52 -5.08
N GLY A 89 27.90 5.31 -6.14
CA GLY A 89 28.27 4.92 -7.52
C GLY A 89 27.62 3.68 -8.16
N ALA A 90 26.63 3.07 -7.56
CA ALA A 90 25.99 1.85 -8.03
C ALA A 90 24.61 2.15 -8.58
N GLU A 91 24.31 1.52 -9.69
CA GLU A 91 22.99 1.30 -10.20
C GLU A 91 22.01 1.00 -9.05
N PHE A 92 20.77 1.45 -9.21
CA PHE A 92 19.68 1.31 -8.24
C PHE A 92 19.44 -0.17 -7.90
N ASP A 93 20.27 -0.76 -7.06
CA ASP A 93 19.91 -1.97 -6.34
C ASP A 93 19.03 -1.59 -5.16
N ALA A 94 17.88 -2.23 -5.06
CA ALA A 94 16.78 -1.92 -4.15
C ALA A 94 17.13 -2.10 -2.65
N GLU A 95 18.37 -2.38 -2.32
CA GLU A 95 18.91 -2.64 -0.98
C GLU A 95 20.13 -1.76 -0.68
N ALA A 96 20.04 -0.43 -0.95
CA ALA A 96 21.01 0.48 -0.39
C ALA A 96 20.93 0.37 1.14
N GLU A 97 21.95 -0.19 1.78
CA GLU A 97 22.02 -0.34 3.23
C GLU A 97 21.88 1.04 3.87
N ASP A 98 20.80 1.23 4.64
CA ASP A 98 20.58 2.42 5.42
C ASP A 98 21.68 2.53 6.49
N ARG A 99 22.41 3.64 6.48
CA ARG A 99 23.44 3.91 7.48
C ARG A 99 22.97 4.96 8.47
N ASN A 100 23.15 4.68 9.76
CA ASN A 100 22.92 5.67 10.80
C ASN A 100 24.13 6.58 10.98
N VAL A 101 23.88 7.88 10.97
CA VAL A 101 24.89 8.92 11.15
C VAL A 101 24.46 9.83 12.28
N THR A 102 25.39 10.13 13.19
CA THR A 102 25.16 11.04 14.32
C THR A 102 25.79 12.40 14.04
N GLY A 103 25.07 13.47 14.32
CA GLY A 103 25.56 14.83 14.17
C GLY A 103 24.46 15.87 14.31
N TRP A 104 24.75 17.10 13.92
CA TRP A 104 23.88 18.26 14.08
C TRP A 104 23.17 18.61 12.78
N ILE A 105 21.86 18.84 12.85
CA ILE A 105 21.04 19.34 11.74
C ILE A 105 20.34 20.64 12.15
N LEU A 106 19.99 21.46 11.16
CA LEU A 106 19.08 22.59 11.39
C LEU A 106 17.69 22.04 11.76
N ASP A 107 17.04 22.63 12.77
CA ASP A 107 15.71 22.25 13.21
C ASP A 107 14.62 22.53 12.15
N LYS A 108 14.87 23.47 11.24
CA LYS A 108 13.99 23.85 10.15
C LYS A 108 13.84 22.72 9.12
N GLY A 109 12.62 22.19 9.02
CA GLY A 109 12.28 21.10 8.09
C GLY A 109 12.28 19.72 8.73
N VAL A 110 12.40 19.66 10.06
CA VAL A 110 12.16 18.45 10.86
C VAL A 110 10.76 18.54 11.46
N ILE A 111 9.91 17.59 11.14
CA ILE A 111 8.54 17.48 11.67
C ILE A 111 8.51 16.35 12.69
N THR A 112 8.02 16.65 13.90
CA THR A 112 7.81 15.66 14.97
C THR A 112 6.33 15.43 15.21
N LYS A 113 5.99 14.44 16.04
CA LYS A 113 4.59 14.20 16.45
C LYS A 113 3.91 15.40 17.11
N ASN A 114 4.71 16.30 17.69
CA ASN A 114 4.24 17.47 18.40
C ASN A 114 4.20 18.74 17.52
N THR A 115 4.61 18.66 16.26
CA THR A 115 4.56 19.78 15.33
C THR A 115 3.10 20.10 14.98
N PRO A 116 2.63 21.35 15.20
CA PRO A 116 1.28 21.74 14.78
C PRO A 116 1.06 21.48 13.29
N ASP A 117 -0.09 20.89 12.92
CA ASP A 117 -0.41 20.47 11.55
C ASP A 117 0.67 19.59 10.87
N GLY A 118 1.48 18.90 11.67
CA GLY A 118 2.59 18.08 11.19
C GLY A 118 2.18 17.07 10.10
N GLU A 119 1.01 16.45 10.25
CA GLU A 119 0.46 15.52 9.26
C GLU A 119 0.20 16.16 7.90
N LYS A 120 -0.29 17.42 7.88
CA LYS A 120 -0.54 18.16 6.64
C LYS A 120 0.75 18.59 5.97
N ILE A 121 1.76 18.98 6.78
CA ILE A 121 3.07 19.38 6.26
C ILE A 121 3.77 18.20 5.60
N VAL A 122 3.81 17.03 6.27
CA VAL A 122 4.42 15.81 5.73
C VAL A 122 3.65 15.33 4.49
N TYR A 123 2.31 15.36 4.54
CA TYR A 123 1.48 14.97 3.41
C TYR A 123 1.67 15.92 2.21
N GLY A 124 1.77 17.22 2.43
CA GLY A 124 2.06 18.21 1.39
C GLY A 124 3.43 17.97 0.72
N ALA A 125 4.47 17.70 1.51
CA ALA A 125 5.78 17.34 0.98
C ALA A 125 5.77 16.04 0.16
N ALA A 126 4.91 15.08 0.55
CA ALA A 126 4.69 13.85 -0.22
C ALA A 126 4.02 14.13 -1.57
N LEU A 127 2.98 14.98 -1.60
CA LEU A 127 2.32 15.41 -2.84
C LEU A 127 3.29 16.12 -3.79
N ASP A 128 4.14 17.01 -3.28
CA ASP A 128 5.15 17.70 -4.09
C ASP A 128 6.14 16.72 -4.70
N SER A 129 6.58 15.72 -3.92
CA SER A 129 7.50 14.67 -4.39
C SER A 129 6.83 13.76 -5.43
N GLU A 130 5.57 13.38 -5.22
CA GLU A 130 4.78 12.59 -6.19
C GLU A 130 4.59 13.37 -7.50
N SER A 131 4.22 14.64 -7.42
CA SER A 131 4.10 15.53 -8.58
C SER A 131 5.42 15.65 -9.34
N GLU A 132 6.54 15.76 -8.64
CA GLU A 132 7.87 15.80 -9.24
C GLU A 132 8.21 14.49 -9.97
N ALA A 133 7.85 13.34 -9.39
CA ALA A 133 8.07 12.03 -10.00
C ALA A 133 7.29 11.84 -11.32
N MET A 134 6.13 12.49 -11.45
CA MET A 134 5.29 12.43 -12.66
C MET A 134 5.78 13.33 -13.80
N LYS A 135 6.68 14.28 -13.54
CA LYS A 135 7.20 15.17 -14.56
C LYS A 135 8.14 14.43 -15.50
N ARG A 136 8.06 14.75 -16.80
CA ARG A 136 9.06 14.31 -17.77
C ARG A 136 10.44 14.91 -17.41
N GLY A 137 11.40 14.06 -17.06
CA GLY A 137 12.72 14.50 -16.59
C GLY A 137 12.70 14.99 -15.13
N GLY A 138 11.71 14.65 -14.36
CA GLY A 138 11.65 14.95 -12.94
C GLY A 138 12.82 14.37 -12.14
N ARG A 139 12.97 14.85 -10.91
CA ARG A 139 14.10 14.48 -10.06
C ARG A 139 14.13 12.98 -9.81
N ARG A 140 15.31 12.37 -10.03
CA ARG A 140 15.55 10.96 -9.71
C ARG A 140 15.30 10.71 -8.21
N GLY A 141 14.60 9.64 -7.88
CA GLY A 141 14.27 9.28 -6.50
C GLY A 141 13.03 10.01 -5.92
N ALA A 142 12.37 10.88 -6.70
CA ALA A 142 11.19 11.61 -6.21
C ALA A 142 10.02 10.68 -5.84
N ALA A 143 9.83 9.57 -6.56
CA ALA A 143 8.82 8.56 -6.24
C ALA A 143 9.11 7.87 -4.89
N GLN A 144 10.38 7.51 -4.66
CA GLN A 144 10.82 6.92 -3.38
C GLN A 144 10.66 7.90 -2.21
N ASP A 145 10.94 9.18 -2.44
CA ASP A 145 10.71 10.22 -1.43
C ASP A 145 9.23 10.37 -1.11
N ALA A 146 8.37 10.44 -2.12
CA ALA A 146 6.92 10.48 -1.94
C ALA A 146 6.43 9.26 -1.14
N MET A 147 6.86 8.06 -1.52
CA MET A 147 6.51 6.82 -0.83
C MET A 147 6.90 6.88 0.66
N ARG A 148 8.13 7.29 0.98
CA ARG A 148 8.60 7.42 2.37
C ARG A 148 7.77 8.43 3.14
N LEU A 149 7.56 9.64 2.58
CA LEU A 149 6.79 10.70 3.23
C LEU A 149 5.34 10.27 3.51
N TYR A 150 4.66 9.65 2.54
CA TYR A 150 3.31 9.11 2.76
C TYR A 150 3.27 8.04 3.85
N ALA A 151 4.24 7.12 3.89
CA ALA A 151 4.33 6.12 4.94
C ALA A 151 4.47 6.77 6.32
N ARG A 152 5.31 7.82 6.44
CA ARG A 152 5.49 8.58 7.69
C ARG A 152 4.23 9.24 8.20
N VAL A 153 3.32 9.72 7.32
CA VAL A 153 2.03 10.25 7.77
C VAL A 153 1.26 9.19 8.56
N SER A 154 1.17 7.96 8.07
CA SER A 154 0.44 6.89 8.77
C SER A 154 1.16 6.35 10.01
N GLU A 155 2.49 6.51 10.10
CA GLU A 155 3.29 6.07 11.24
C GLU A 155 3.27 7.07 12.39
N TYR A 156 3.42 8.35 12.08
CA TYR A 156 3.52 9.42 13.08
C TYR A 156 2.16 9.96 13.50
N PHE A 157 1.20 9.97 12.58
CA PHE A 157 -0.15 10.54 12.77
C PHE A 157 -1.25 9.52 12.44
N PRO A 158 -1.26 8.33 13.08
CA PRO A 158 -2.18 7.23 12.71
C PRO A 158 -3.66 7.58 12.90
N GLN A 159 -3.95 8.60 13.71
CA GLN A 159 -5.32 9.09 13.94
C GLN A 159 -5.74 10.22 12.99
N SER A 160 -4.84 10.68 12.13
CA SER A 160 -5.15 11.70 11.14
C SER A 160 -6.11 11.16 10.09
N PRO A 161 -7.09 11.96 9.63
CA PRO A 161 -7.96 11.59 8.52
C PRO A 161 -7.19 11.37 7.20
N LEU A 162 -5.96 11.89 7.09
CA LEU A 162 -5.07 11.69 5.95
C LEU A 162 -4.33 10.33 5.99
N ALA A 163 -4.24 9.68 7.15
CA ALA A 163 -3.42 8.49 7.33
C ALA A 163 -3.84 7.28 6.46
N PRO A 164 -5.15 6.99 6.26
CA PRO A 164 -5.56 5.90 5.37
C PRO A 164 -5.17 6.15 3.91
N GLU A 165 -5.38 7.36 3.42
CA GLU A 165 -4.96 7.76 2.07
C GLU A 165 -3.46 7.70 1.90
N ALA A 166 -2.72 8.28 2.84
CA ALA A 166 -1.27 8.31 2.80
C ALA A 166 -0.68 6.90 2.75
N LEU A 167 -1.16 5.98 3.59
CA LEU A 167 -0.66 4.61 3.56
C LEU A 167 -0.97 3.91 2.23
N TYR A 168 -2.17 4.15 1.68
CA TYR A 168 -2.53 3.60 0.36
C TYR A 168 -1.63 4.17 -0.73
N ARG A 169 -1.40 5.49 -0.78
CA ARG A 169 -0.51 6.12 -1.79
C ARG A 169 0.92 5.60 -1.69
N ALA A 170 1.45 5.42 -0.47
CA ALA A 170 2.76 4.81 -0.28
C ALA A 170 2.81 3.38 -0.85
N ALA A 171 1.78 2.58 -0.58
CA ALA A 171 1.67 1.21 -1.09
C ALA A 171 1.50 1.17 -2.62
N ASP A 172 0.74 2.11 -3.20
CA ASP A 172 0.51 2.20 -4.63
C ASP A 172 1.79 2.60 -5.39
N ILE A 173 2.53 3.59 -4.89
CA ILE A 173 3.83 3.96 -5.46
C ILE A 173 4.79 2.77 -5.42
N ARG A 174 4.86 2.04 -4.29
CA ARG A 174 5.68 0.83 -4.20
C ARG A 174 5.27 -0.21 -5.24
N TRP A 175 3.97 -0.45 -5.38
CA TRP A 175 3.44 -1.38 -6.38
C TRP A 175 3.84 -0.99 -7.80
N GLN A 176 3.73 0.30 -8.14
CA GLN A 176 4.12 0.80 -9.46
C GLN A 176 5.62 0.68 -9.73
N LEU A 177 6.47 0.95 -8.72
CA LEU A 177 7.92 0.78 -8.82
C LEU A 177 8.30 -0.68 -9.04
N ASP A 178 7.71 -1.62 -8.29
CA ASP A 178 7.95 -3.05 -8.44
C ASP A 178 7.46 -3.56 -9.80
N ALA A 179 6.30 -3.08 -10.28
CA ALA A 179 5.78 -3.42 -11.60
C ALA A 179 6.68 -2.90 -12.73
N ALA A 180 7.19 -1.66 -12.59
CA ALA A 180 8.10 -1.07 -13.56
C ALA A 180 9.45 -1.82 -13.60
N ASP A 181 10.01 -2.18 -12.43
CA ASP A 181 11.23 -2.97 -12.34
C ASP A 181 11.05 -4.32 -13.03
N GLN A 182 9.97 -5.04 -12.73
CA GLN A 182 9.67 -6.32 -13.37
C GLN A 182 9.53 -6.19 -14.90
N ALA A 183 8.87 -5.12 -15.40
CA ALA A 183 8.66 -4.90 -16.82
C ALA A 183 9.95 -4.56 -17.58
N THR A 184 10.94 -3.97 -16.90
CA THR A 184 12.21 -3.55 -17.52
C THR A 184 13.27 -4.66 -17.53
N ARG A 185 13.12 -5.71 -16.73
CA ARG A 185 14.08 -6.85 -16.70
C ARG A 185 14.13 -7.53 -18.09
N PRO A 186 15.31 -7.87 -18.60
CA PRO A 186 15.44 -8.59 -19.87
C PRO A 186 14.64 -9.90 -19.90
N SER A 187 14.60 -10.60 -18.79
CA SER A 187 13.80 -11.83 -18.62
C SER A 187 12.29 -11.62 -18.78
N ALA A 188 11.78 -10.44 -18.49
CA ALA A 188 10.34 -10.16 -18.58
C ALA A 188 9.81 -10.22 -20.03
N LYS A 189 10.66 -9.96 -21.03
CA LYS A 189 10.30 -10.04 -22.44
C LYS A 189 10.37 -11.47 -23.00
N LEU A 190 11.12 -12.34 -22.36
CA LEU A 190 11.39 -13.69 -22.80
C LEU A 190 10.66 -14.77 -21.99
N GLN A 191 10.14 -14.41 -20.82
CA GLN A 191 9.45 -15.36 -19.95
C GLN A 191 7.96 -15.43 -20.25
N ASP A 192 7.43 -16.64 -20.21
CA ASP A 192 5.99 -16.86 -20.15
C ASP A 192 5.39 -16.03 -19.02
N PRO A 193 4.30 -15.27 -19.27
CA PRO A 193 3.61 -14.50 -18.24
C PRO A 193 3.23 -15.30 -16.99
N SER A 194 2.99 -16.62 -17.12
CA SER A 194 2.72 -17.51 -16.00
C SER A 194 3.90 -17.72 -15.05
N LEU A 195 5.12 -17.42 -15.51
CA LEU A 195 6.36 -17.56 -14.72
C LEU A 195 6.79 -16.26 -14.07
N ARG A 196 6.04 -15.17 -14.24
CA ARG A 196 6.33 -13.88 -13.60
C ARG A 196 6.18 -13.97 -12.09
N VAL A 197 7.17 -13.40 -11.39
CA VAL A 197 7.08 -13.28 -9.93
C VAL A 197 5.94 -12.31 -9.59
N PRO A 198 4.99 -12.69 -8.71
CA PRO A 198 3.96 -11.77 -8.26
C PRO A 198 4.56 -10.52 -7.61
N ILE A 199 3.91 -9.37 -7.78
CA ILE A 199 4.28 -8.15 -7.06
C ILE A 199 4.02 -8.36 -5.56
N ASP A 200 4.88 -7.81 -4.71
CA ASP A 200 4.73 -7.92 -3.25
C ASP A 200 3.42 -7.26 -2.77
N GLU A 201 2.57 -8.08 -2.16
CA GLU A 201 1.26 -7.65 -1.62
C GLU A 201 1.34 -7.11 -0.19
N SER A 202 2.50 -7.17 0.47
CA SER A 202 2.64 -6.88 1.90
C SER A 202 2.19 -5.47 2.26
N TYR A 203 2.53 -4.48 1.43
CA TYR A 203 2.16 -3.08 1.63
C TYR A 203 0.65 -2.85 1.47
N MET A 204 0.02 -3.44 0.45
CA MET A 204 -1.44 -3.37 0.27
C MET A 204 -2.18 -4.08 1.40
N LYS A 205 -1.68 -5.23 1.87
CA LYS A 205 -2.22 -5.94 3.04
C LYS A 205 -2.16 -5.09 4.32
N GLN A 206 -1.13 -4.26 4.48
CA GLN A 206 -1.05 -3.33 5.61
C GLN A 206 -2.16 -2.27 5.57
N VAL A 207 -2.48 -1.73 4.39
CA VAL A 207 -3.59 -0.77 4.22
C VAL A 207 -4.91 -1.38 4.69
N ILE A 208 -5.22 -2.58 4.20
CA ILE A 208 -6.45 -3.30 4.54
C ILE A 208 -6.52 -3.62 6.04
N LYS A 209 -5.39 -4.05 6.63
CA LYS A 209 -5.31 -4.40 8.06
C LYS A 209 -5.46 -3.18 8.97
N LYS A 210 -4.81 -2.05 8.63
CA LYS A 210 -4.81 -0.85 9.48
C LYS A 210 -6.10 -0.03 9.35
N TYR A 211 -6.71 0.01 8.16
CA TYR A 211 -7.85 0.86 7.84
C TYR A 211 -9.00 0.10 7.16
N PRO A 212 -9.49 -0.98 7.80
CA PRO A 212 -10.56 -1.81 7.23
C PRO A 212 -11.84 -0.99 7.00
N GLY A 213 -12.58 -1.33 5.93
CA GLY A 213 -13.86 -0.68 5.59
C GLY A 213 -13.72 0.73 5.02
N THR A 214 -12.51 1.20 4.75
CA THR A 214 -12.28 2.47 4.05
C THR A 214 -12.20 2.25 2.53
N LYS A 215 -12.51 3.30 1.76
CA LYS A 215 -12.32 3.27 0.29
C LYS A 215 -10.88 2.90 -0.10
N TRP A 216 -9.90 3.22 0.74
CA TRP A 216 -8.50 2.93 0.50
C TRP A 216 -8.17 1.44 0.67
N ALA A 217 -8.81 0.77 1.63
CA ALA A 217 -8.73 -0.68 1.77
C ALA A 217 -9.36 -1.39 0.57
N ASP A 218 -10.48 -0.89 0.06
CA ASP A 218 -11.12 -1.44 -1.15
C ASP A 218 -10.22 -1.27 -2.38
N LEU A 219 -9.59 -0.11 -2.56
CA LEU A 219 -8.64 0.12 -3.64
C LEU A 219 -7.40 -0.78 -3.51
N ALA A 220 -6.88 -0.95 -2.29
CA ALA A 220 -5.75 -1.85 -2.04
C ALA A 220 -6.09 -3.31 -2.39
N ALA A 221 -7.31 -3.77 -2.09
CA ALA A 221 -7.77 -5.11 -2.46
C ALA A 221 -7.87 -5.31 -3.97
N TYR A 222 -8.14 -4.25 -4.74
CA TYR A 222 -8.18 -4.32 -6.20
C TYR A 222 -6.83 -4.68 -6.82
N HIS A 223 -5.73 -4.21 -6.25
CA HIS A 223 -4.37 -4.51 -6.73
C HIS A 223 -4.06 -6.02 -6.75
N PHE A 224 -4.65 -6.80 -5.83
CA PHE A 224 -4.42 -8.25 -5.78
C PHE A 224 -4.96 -9.00 -6.99
N ILE A 225 -5.81 -8.37 -7.79
CA ILE A 225 -6.34 -8.98 -9.00
C ILE A 225 -5.21 -9.22 -10.00
N SER A 226 -4.30 -8.24 -10.18
CA SER A 226 -3.22 -8.33 -11.16
C SER A 226 -2.31 -9.54 -10.95
N ASN A 227 -2.02 -9.91 -9.70
CA ASN A 227 -1.23 -11.11 -9.37
C ASN A 227 -1.96 -12.44 -9.66
N LYS A 228 -3.27 -12.40 -9.98
CA LYS A 228 -4.10 -13.58 -10.26
C LYS A 228 -4.42 -13.74 -11.74
N LEU A 229 -4.02 -12.76 -12.55
CA LEU A 229 -4.23 -12.81 -13.99
C LEU A 229 -3.20 -13.70 -14.66
N CYS A 230 -3.63 -14.45 -15.67
CA CYS A 230 -2.77 -15.40 -16.39
C CYS A 230 -1.83 -14.72 -17.42
N GLY A 231 -2.13 -13.50 -17.85
CA GLY A 231 -1.42 -12.83 -18.93
C GLY A 231 -1.95 -13.25 -20.31
N ASP A 232 -1.24 -14.10 -21.02
CA ASP A 232 -1.71 -14.62 -22.31
C ASP A 232 -2.57 -15.88 -22.11
N TRP A 233 -3.74 -15.91 -22.75
CA TRP A 233 -4.68 -17.03 -22.61
C TRP A 233 -4.44 -18.16 -23.63
N GLN A 234 -3.65 -17.93 -24.68
CA GLN A 234 -3.34 -18.91 -25.72
C GLN A 234 -4.60 -19.61 -26.29
N ALA A 235 -5.72 -18.89 -26.36
CA ALA A 235 -7.03 -19.39 -26.75
C ALA A 235 -7.63 -20.49 -25.84
N GLU A 236 -7.09 -20.67 -24.63
CA GLU A 236 -7.64 -21.60 -23.64
C GLU A 236 -8.68 -20.94 -22.75
N ALA A 237 -9.79 -21.64 -22.47
CA ALA A 237 -10.90 -21.12 -21.67
C ALA A 237 -10.59 -20.98 -20.17
N LYS A 238 -9.68 -21.81 -19.64
CA LYS A 238 -9.40 -21.93 -18.20
C LYS A 238 -8.99 -20.58 -17.56
N CYS A 239 -8.16 -19.81 -18.26
CA CYS A 239 -7.69 -18.53 -17.74
C CYS A 239 -8.77 -17.46 -17.70
N PRO A 240 -9.48 -17.12 -18.80
CA PRO A 240 -10.55 -16.13 -18.74
C PRO A 240 -11.72 -16.53 -17.84
N GLU A 241 -12.02 -17.82 -17.67
CA GLU A 241 -12.99 -18.29 -16.66
C GLU A 241 -12.56 -17.89 -15.24
N LYS A 242 -11.32 -18.26 -14.85
CA LYS A 242 -10.77 -17.94 -13.54
C LYS A 242 -10.70 -16.42 -13.31
N GLU A 243 -10.26 -15.67 -14.32
CA GLU A 243 -10.16 -14.22 -14.22
C GLU A 243 -11.51 -13.53 -14.06
N ALA A 244 -12.55 -13.99 -14.79
CA ALA A 244 -13.91 -13.48 -14.62
C ALA A 244 -14.40 -13.66 -13.18
N GLU A 245 -14.15 -14.83 -12.59
CA GLU A 245 -14.52 -15.11 -11.19
C GLU A 245 -13.75 -14.22 -10.19
N VAL A 246 -12.45 -13.96 -10.43
CA VAL A 246 -11.64 -13.07 -9.59
C VAL A 246 -12.23 -11.66 -9.57
N TYR A 247 -12.62 -11.13 -10.73
CA TYR A 247 -13.24 -9.80 -10.82
C TYR A 247 -14.63 -9.76 -10.18
N LEU A 248 -15.47 -10.80 -10.40
CA LEU A 248 -16.78 -10.89 -9.77
C LEU A 248 -16.68 -11.00 -8.25
N LYS A 249 -15.73 -11.80 -7.76
CA LYS A 249 -15.48 -11.89 -6.33
C LYS A 249 -15.18 -10.51 -5.73
N TYR A 250 -14.27 -9.75 -6.34
CA TYR A 250 -14.00 -8.39 -5.90
C TYR A 250 -15.24 -7.51 -5.90
N ALA A 251 -16.02 -7.51 -7.00
CA ALA A 251 -17.24 -6.72 -7.11
C ALA A 251 -18.31 -7.07 -6.06
N ASN A 252 -18.34 -8.32 -5.62
CA ASN A 252 -19.27 -8.80 -4.58
C ASN A 252 -18.79 -8.42 -3.17
N GLU A 253 -17.50 -8.50 -2.91
CA GLU A 253 -16.90 -8.20 -1.60
C GLU A 253 -16.80 -6.69 -1.36
N HIS A 254 -16.65 -5.89 -2.44
CA HIS A 254 -16.46 -4.44 -2.41
C HIS A 254 -17.52 -3.67 -3.24
N PRO A 255 -18.83 -3.84 -2.97
CA PRO A 255 -19.89 -3.32 -3.85
C PRO A 255 -19.97 -1.80 -3.97
N LYS A 256 -19.31 -1.07 -3.06
CA LYS A 256 -19.27 0.40 -3.01
C LYS A 256 -17.90 0.97 -3.42
N SER A 257 -16.95 0.13 -3.81
CA SER A 257 -15.64 0.59 -4.26
C SER A 257 -15.74 1.35 -5.58
N GLN A 258 -14.88 2.34 -5.75
CA GLN A 258 -14.70 3.06 -7.03
C GLN A 258 -14.26 2.13 -8.18
N LYS A 259 -13.74 0.93 -7.86
CA LYS A 259 -13.29 -0.07 -8.82
C LYS A 259 -14.34 -1.14 -9.14
N THR A 260 -15.53 -1.07 -8.53
CA THR A 260 -16.55 -2.11 -8.71
C THR A 260 -17.11 -2.13 -10.13
N ALA A 261 -17.39 -0.96 -10.71
CA ALA A 261 -17.86 -0.87 -12.11
C ALA A 261 -16.81 -1.44 -13.08
N GLU A 262 -15.55 -1.05 -12.92
CA GLU A 262 -14.43 -1.59 -13.68
C GLU A 262 -14.30 -3.10 -13.53
N ALA A 263 -14.42 -3.63 -12.32
CA ALA A 263 -14.37 -5.07 -12.07
C ALA A 263 -15.51 -5.82 -12.77
N LEU A 264 -16.74 -5.31 -12.68
CA LEU A 264 -17.88 -5.91 -13.38
C LEU A 264 -17.69 -5.91 -14.90
N TYR A 265 -17.19 -4.80 -15.46
CA TYR A 265 -16.88 -4.74 -16.88
C TYR A 265 -15.83 -5.78 -17.29
N ASN A 266 -14.75 -5.86 -16.53
CA ASN A 266 -13.66 -6.80 -16.79
C ASN A 266 -14.13 -8.27 -16.71
N ALA A 267 -15.05 -8.59 -15.80
CA ALA A 267 -15.67 -9.91 -15.72
C ALA A 267 -16.57 -10.20 -16.95
N ALA A 268 -17.44 -9.24 -17.30
CA ALA A 268 -18.33 -9.36 -18.46
C ALA A 268 -17.55 -9.54 -19.77
N TRP A 269 -16.45 -8.76 -19.93
CA TRP A 269 -15.58 -8.87 -21.10
C TRP A 269 -14.92 -10.24 -21.21
N ARG A 270 -14.47 -10.84 -20.11
CA ARG A 270 -13.89 -12.19 -20.10
C ARG A 270 -14.90 -13.25 -20.50
N TYR A 271 -16.13 -13.15 -20.01
CA TYR A 271 -17.20 -14.02 -20.47
C TYR A 271 -17.50 -13.84 -21.96
N SER A 272 -17.43 -12.62 -22.50
CA SER A 272 -17.61 -12.40 -23.94
C SER A 272 -16.46 -12.99 -24.77
N ALA A 273 -15.24 -12.95 -24.26
CA ALA A 273 -14.09 -13.60 -24.90
C ALA A 273 -14.25 -15.14 -24.92
N LEU A 274 -14.80 -15.73 -23.85
CA LEU A 274 -15.11 -17.15 -23.78
C LEU A 274 -16.09 -17.59 -24.84
N VAL A 275 -17.02 -16.73 -25.31
CA VAL A 275 -17.91 -17.03 -26.42
C VAL A 275 -17.13 -17.40 -27.66
N VAL A 276 -16.07 -16.59 -27.97
CA VAL A 276 -15.22 -16.83 -29.14
C VAL A 276 -14.42 -18.12 -28.97
N ILE A 277 -13.79 -18.29 -27.81
CA ILE A 277 -12.99 -19.48 -27.50
C ILE A 277 -13.81 -20.78 -27.61
N TYR A 278 -14.99 -20.81 -26.98
CA TYR A 278 -15.83 -21.98 -27.02
C TYR A 278 -16.47 -22.27 -28.39
N LYS A 279 -16.80 -21.23 -29.16
CA LYS A 279 -17.25 -21.43 -30.57
C LYS A 279 -16.12 -22.04 -31.40
N THR A 280 -14.90 -21.55 -31.27
CA THR A 280 -13.74 -22.10 -31.98
C THR A 280 -13.49 -23.57 -31.61
N ALA A 281 -13.75 -23.94 -30.35
CA ALA A 281 -13.63 -25.29 -29.83
C ALA A 281 -14.87 -26.17 -30.10
N LEU A 282 -15.86 -25.70 -30.87
CA LEU A 282 -17.15 -26.40 -31.19
C LEU A 282 -17.95 -26.79 -29.94
N GLN A 283 -17.88 -25.96 -28.89
CA GLN A 283 -18.60 -26.14 -27.61
C GLN A 283 -19.77 -25.15 -27.50
N ASP A 284 -20.74 -25.25 -28.40
CA ASP A 284 -21.84 -24.28 -28.58
C ASP A 284 -22.64 -23.99 -27.31
N LYS A 285 -22.89 -25.00 -26.48
CA LYS A 285 -23.60 -24.82 -25.21
C LYS A 285 -22.80 -23.89 -24.27
N LYS A 286 -21.52 -24.14 -24.11
CA LYS A 286 -20.66 -23.28 -23.25
C LYS A 286 -20.52 -21.88 -23.82
N ALA A 287 -20.47 -21.74 -25.14
CA ALA A 287 -20.48 -20.43 -25.80
C ALA A 287 -21.77 -19.66 -25.49
N SER A 288 -22.92 -20.30 -25.58
CA SER A 288 -24.21 -19.70 -25.23
C SER A 288 -24.32 -19.33 -23.75
N ASP A 289 -23.88 -20.21 -22.86
CA ASP A 289 -23.85 -19.93 -21.40
C ASP A 289 -22.94 -18.74 -21.08
N SER A 290 -21.78 -18.66 -21.74
CA SER A 290 -20.85 -17.54 -21.59
C SER A 290 -21.41 -16.21 -22.11
N ALA A 291 -22.14 -16.25 -23.24
CA ALA A 291 -22.83 -15.07 -23.76
C ALA A 291 -23.90 -14.55 -22.79
N ALA A 292 -24.74 -15.46 -22.25
CA ALA A 292 -25.74 -15.12 -21.26
C ALA A 292 -25.10 -14.48 -20.01
N ARG A 293 -24.03 -15.08 -19.52
CA ARG A 293 -23.29 -14.60 -18.37
C ARG A 293 -22.67 -13.21 -18.59
N SER A 294 -22.06 -13.00 -19.77
CA SER A 294 -21.51 -11.68 -20.16
C SER A 294 -22.59 -10.60 -20.11
N ILE A 295 -23.74 -10.86 -20.71
CA ILE A 295 -24.88 -9.93 -20.75
C ILE A 295 -25.43 -9.68 -19.36
N GLU A 296 -25.58 -10.71 -18.53
CA GLU A 296 -26.06 -10.60 -17.13
C GLU A 296 -25.17 -9.65 -16.32
N VAL A 297 -23.84 -9.89 -16.35
CA VAL A 297 -22.89 -9.07 -15.58
C VAL A 297 -22.84 -7.64 -16.11
N ALA A 298 -22.85 -7.44 -17.42
CA ALA A 298 -22.89 -6.12 -18.03
C ALA A 298 -24.18 -5.34 -17.67
N LYS A 299 -25.34 -5.99 -17.65
CA LYS A 299 -26.62 -5.40 -17.19
C LYS A 299 -26.56 -5.04 -15.70
N ARG A 300 -25.97 -5.91 -14.88
CA ARG A 300 -25.73 -5.61 -13.45
C ARG A 300 -24.92 -4.33 -13.29
N LEU A 301 -23.83 -4.17 -14.05
CA LEU A 301 -23.01 -2.94 -14.02
C LEU A 301 -23.86 -1.70 -14.31
N ILE A 302 -24.60 -1.70 -15.43
CA ILE A 302 -25.42 -0.56 -15.84
C ILE A 302 -26.48 -0.23 -14.78
N SER A 303 -27.09 -1.25 -14.17
CA SER A 303 -28.11 -1.07 -13.13
C SER A 303 -27.54 -0.53 -11.82
N GLN A 304 -26.34 -0.96 -11.43
CA GLN A 304 -25.71 -0.53 -10.17
C GLN A 304 -24.99 0.81 -10.27
N PHE A 305 -24.50 1.17 -11.45
CA PHE A 305 -23.70 2.37 -11.70
C PHE A 305 -24.19 3.14 -12.93
N PRO A 306 -25.47 3.60 -12.93
CA PRO A 306 -26.05 4.27 -14.10
C PRO A 306 -25.37 5.61 -14.41
N ASP A 307 -24.79 6.25 -13.40
CA ASP A 307 -24.12 7.55 -13.52
C ASP A 307 -22.63 7.44 -13.92
N ASP A 308 -22.06 6.23 -13.92
CA ASP A 308 -20.69 5.96 -14.40
C ASP A 308 -20.75 5.74 -15.92
N THR A 309 -20.84 6.85 -16.64
CA THR A 309 -21.06 6.82 -18.10
C THR A 309 -19.96 6.09 -18.84
N ASP A 310 -18.70 6.16 -18.41
CA ASP A 310 -17.60 5.47 -19.09
C ASP A 310 -17.74 3.93 -19.03
N TRP A 311 -17.98 3.37 -17.86
CA TRP A 311 -18.16 1.91 -17.74
C TRP A 311 -19.54 1.44 -18.19
N ALA A 312 -20.60 2.22 -17.99
CA ALA A 312 -21.94 1.90 -18.45
C ALA A 312 -22.02 1.86 -19.99
N ASP A 313 -21.43 2.83 -20.69
CA ASP A 313 -21.40 2.87 -22.16
C ASP A 313 -20.57 1.72 -22.73
N ARG A 314 -19.44 1.39 -22.12
CA ARG A 314 -18.64 0.21 -22.50
C ARG A 314 -19.42 -1.08 -22.30
N ALA A 315 -20.16 -1.22 -21.20
CA ALA A 315 -21.01 -2.38 -20.95
C ALA A 315 -22.17 -2.49 -21.95
N GLN A 316 -22.81 -1.37 -22.29
CA GLN A 316 -23.86 -1.32 -23.30
C GLN A 316 -23.34 -1.77 -24.69
N ARG A 317 -22.17 -1.26 -25.08
CA ARG A 317 -21.49 -1.69 -26.32
C ARG A 317 -21.17 -3.18 -26.28
N LEU A 318 -20.68 -3.70 -25.14
CA LEU A 318 -20.35 -5.12 -24.99
C LEU A 318 -21.59 -6.00 -25.17
N ILE A 319 -22.74 -5.61 -24.56
CA ILE A 319 -24.02 -6.31 -24.73
C ILE A 319 -24.39 -6.37 -26.23
N TYR A 320 -24.32 -5.23 -26.92
CA TYR A 320 -24.61 -5.16 -28.35
C TYR A 320 -23.72 -6.12 -29.15
N MET A 321 -22.42 -6.13 -28.90
CA MET A 321 -21.47 -7.00 -29.62
C MET A 321 -21.80 -8.48 -29.38
N VAL A 322 -22.05 -8.89 -28.15
CA VAL A 322 -22.39 -10.28 -27.80
C VAL A 322 -23.70 -10.70 -28.44
N GLN A 323 -24.73 -9.86 -28.40
CA GLN A 323 -26.05 -10.15 -28.99
C GLN A 323 -26.01 -10.28 -30.51
N ASN A 324 -25.12 -9.54 -31.17
CA ASN A 324 -24.97 -9.57 -32.63
C ASN A 324 -23.85 -10.50 -33.10
N ASN A 325 -23.31 -11.35 -32.22
CA ASN A 325 -22.20 -12.28 -32.51
C ASN A 325 -20.94 -11.59 -33.07
N ILE A 326 -20.69 -10.35 -32.66
CA ILE A 326 -19.48 -9.62 -33.02
C ILE A 326 -18.36 -10.05 -32.05
N PRO A 327 -17.22 -10.55 -32.57
CA PRO A 327 -16.11 -10.98 -31.69
C PRO A 327 -15.57 -9.85 -30.84
N THR A 328 -15.31 -10.13 -29.57
CA THR A 328 -14.76 -9.18 -28.62
C THR A 328 -13.29 -9.45 -28.28
N TRP A 329 -12.75 -10.58 -28.79
CA TRP A 329 -11.38 -11.03 -28.52
C TRP A 329 -10.82 -11.80 -29.72
N GLY A 330 -9.48 -11.88 -29.81
CA GLY A 330 -8.75 -12.62 -30.82
C GLY A 330 -8.64 -11.89 -32.18
N ASN A 331 -8.05 -12.57 -33.15
CA ASN A 331 -7.83 -12.04 -34.53
C ASN A 331 -9.14 -11.88 -35.33
N ALA A 332 -10.24 -12.33 -34.82
CA ALA A 332 -11.57 -12.19 -35.43
C ALA A 332 -12.14 -10.75 -35.30
N ARG A 333 -11.30 -9.78 -34.92
CA ARG A 333 -11.64 -8.34 -34.89
C ARG A 333 -11.41 -7.62 -36.24
N GLU A 334 -10.75 -8.27 -37.18
CA GLU A 334 -10.50 -7.75 -38.53
C GLU A 334 -11.69 -7.92 -39.45
#